data_7699cfd87c8212dbe7a93b2fc28b2a92
#
_entry.id   7699cfd87c8212dbe7a93b2fc28b2a92
#
_cell.length_a   1.000
_cell.length_b   1.000
_cell.length_c   1.000
_cell.angle_alpha   90.00
_cell.angle_beta   90.00
_cell.angle_gamma   90.00
#
_symmetry.space_group_name_H-M   'P 1'
#
loop_
_entity.id
_entity.type
_entity.pdbx_description
1 polymer ?
#
loop_
_entity_poly.entity_id
_entity_poly.type
_entity_poly.pdbx_seq_one_letter_code
_entity_poly.pdbx_strand_id
1 'polypeptide(L)'
;MIYFKINLKNQTKMHSFRLPIFIIIILGFLLNGCAPAAITAGIAGVAASESEKGLGTTINDTIIHAAITESMFKKDVNKFLGVNIRVDDGVVLLTGKVDNPQIRVEATRISWEPRGVIEVVNEIQVSEKSSIKDIAKDLAASTTIKGKLVADKNIKSVNFNIDVVNGIAYLSGVARTQKEMNLVLAYTKETLYINQLVNYIQLSESLSQ
;
A
#
# COMPACT_ATOMS: atom_id res chain seq x y z
N MET A 1 71.92 24.39 0.88
CA MET A 1 71.31 23.04 1.03
C MET A 1 70.67 23.01 2.40
N ILE A 2 69.40 23.43 2.51
CA ILE A 2 68.64 23.52 3.78
C ILE A 2 67.50 22.56 3.71
N TYR A 3 67.57 21.46 4.46
CA TYR A 3 66.52 20.49 4.56
C TYR A 3 65.39 21.02 5.47
N PHE A 4 64.21 21.22 4.93
CA PHE A 4 63.00 21.55 5.68
C PHE A 4 62.34 20.25 6.17
N LYS A 5 62.46 19.95 7.44
CA LYS A 5 61.91 18.77 8.09
C LYS A 5 60.47 19.04 8.49
N ILE A 6 59.54 18.63 7.67
CA ILE A 6 58.11 18.74 7.98
C ILE A 6 57.74 17.73 9.05
N ASN A 7 57.24 18.22 10.19
CA ASN A 7 56.83 17.42 11.34
C ASN A 7 55.44 16.88 11.15
N LEU A 8 55.31 15.61 10.74
CA LEU A 8 54.05 14.91 10.45
C LEU A 8 53.26 14.42 11.70
N LYS A 9 53.60 14.90 12.90
CA LYS A 9 53.06 14.36 14.16
C LYS A 9 51.71 14.98 14.62
N ASN A 10 51.18 15.97 13.90
CA ASN A 10 49.98 16.70 14.35
C ASN A 10 48.71 16.41 13.56
N GLN A 11 48.73 15.54 12.55
CA GLN A 11 47.56 15.24 11.72
C GLN A 11 46.70 14.10 12.28
N THR A 12 47.19 13.30 13.19
CA THR A 12 46.46 12.12 13.70
C THR A 12 45.48 12.41 14.85
N LYS A 13 45.56 13.60 15.46
CA LYS A 13 44.74 13.96 16.63
C LYS A 13 43.38 14.61 16.30
N MET A 14 43.19 15.06 15.06
CA MET A 14 41.97 15.75 14.63
C MET A 14 40.89 14.83 14.07
N HIS A 15 41.25 13.62 13.62
CA HIS A 15 40.26 12.62 13.12
C HIS A 15 39.61 11.80 14.24
N SER A 16 40.27 11.64 15.40
CA SER A 16 39.75 10.83 16.50
C SER A 16 38.60 11.53 17.29
N PHE A 17 38.49 12.87 17.17
CA PHE A 17 37.45 13.63 17.89
C PHE A 17 36.15 13.81 17.07
N ARG A 18 36.22 13.61 15.75
CA ARG A 18 35.04 13.73 14.88
C ARG A 18 34.20 12.45 14.83
N LEU A 19 34.83 11.30 15.01
CA LEU A 19 34.14 10.00 14.98
C LEU A 19 33.15 9.82 16.14
N PRO A 20 33.45 10.13 17.41
CA PRO A 20 32.50 10.01 18.51
C PRO A 20 31.36 11.03 18.41
N ILE A 21 31.59 12.21 17.86
CA ILE A 21 30.53 13.23 17.67
C ILE A 21 29.54 12.76 16.60
N PHE A 22 30.00 12.15 15.51
CA PHE A 22 29.13 11.58 14.48
C PHE A 22 28.29 10.40 15.00
N ILE A 23 28.87 9.55 15.84
CA ILE A 23 28.20 8.42 16.48
C ILE A 23 27.13 8.93 17.48
N ILE A 24 27.42 9.99 18.24
CA ILE A 24 26.47 10.60 19.16
C ILE A 24 25.29 11.25 18.43
N ILE A 25 25.54 11.89 17.28
CA ILE A 25 24.49 12.49 16.44
C ILE A 25 23.59 11.40 15.83
N ILE A 26 24.16 10.30 15.33
CA ILE A 26 23.42 9.15 14.79
C ILE A 26 22.63 8.44 15.89
N LEU A 27 23.22 8.26 17.07
CA LEU A 27 22.54 7.66 18.22
C LEU A 27 21.41 8.55 18.78
N GLY A 28 21.59 9.88 18.72
CA GLY A 28 20.53 10.85 19.07
C GLY A 28 19.34 10.84 18.11
N PHE A 29 19.55 10.53 16.82
CA PHE A 29 18.49 10.34 15.84
C PHE A 29 17.69 9.04 16.03
N LEU A 30 18.34 8.01 16.60
CA LEU A 30 17.69 6.71 16.88
C LEU A 30 16.83 6.73 18.16
N LEU A 31 17.08 7.68 19.09
CA LEU A 31 16.32 7.81 20.33
C LEU A 31 15.09 8.73 20.26
N ASN A 32 14.87 9.44 19.13
CA ASN A 32 13.66 10.21 18.88
C ASN A 32 12.50 9.36 18.28
N GLY A 33 12.62 8.04 18.34
CA GLY A 33 11.68 7.06 17.82
C GLY A 33 10.48 6.76 18.73
N CYS A 34 9.97 7.73 19.48
CA CYS A 34 8.76 7.54 20.28
C CYS A 34 7.82 8.74 20.23
N ALA A 35 7.30 9.04 19.04
CA ALA A 35 5.99 9.72 18.90
C ALA A 35 5.32 9.36 17.57
N PRO A 36 4.98 8.09 17.30
CA PRO A 36 4.28 7.76 16.05
C PRO A 36 2.77 8.04 16.09
N ALA A 37 2.18 8.20 17.29
CA ALA A 37 0.73 8.27 17.42
C ALA A 37 0.09 9.59 16.94
N ALA A 38 0.81 10.71 17.00
CA ALA A 38 0.23 12.01 16.63
C ALA A 38 0.39 12.34 15.15
N ILE A 39 1.46 11.84 14.49
CA ILE A 39 1.74 12.11 13.07
C ILE A 39 0.90 11.22 12.17
N THR A 40 0.67 9.96 12.56
CA THR A 40 -0.19 9.03 11.79
C THR A 40 -1.65 9.45 11.80
N ALA A 41 -2.16 9.99 12.91
CA ALA A 41 -3.52 10.54 12.97
C ALA A 41 -3.68 11.79 12.06
N GLY A 42 -2.67 12.63 11.96
CA GLY A 42 -2.69 13.81 11.10
C GLY A 42 -2.67 13.47 9.61
N ILE A 43 -1.80 12.54 9.18
CA ILE A 43 -1.70 12.13 7.77
C ILE A 43 -2.92 11.32 7.33
N ALA A 44 -3.39 10.40 8.18
CA ALA A 44 -4.62 9.64 7.91
C ALA A 44 -5.85 10.58 7.86
N GLY A 45 -5.92 11.57 8.74
CA GLY A 45 -6.99 12.56 8.76
C GLY A 45 -7.03 13.44 7.50
N VAL A 46 -5.88 13.88 7.01
CA VAL A 46 -5.81 14.68 5.77
C VAL A 46 -6.20 13.85 4.55
N ALA A 47 -5.67 12.63 4.43
CA ALA A 47 -6.04 11.74 3.33
C ALA A 47 -7.53 11.38 3.33
N ALA A 48 -8.12 11.13 4.51
CA ALA A 48 -9.53 10.82 4.65
C ALA A 48 -10.44 12.01 4.34
N SER A 49 -10.02 13.25 4.67
CA SER A 49 -10.81 14.45 4.37
C SER A 49 -10.81 14.81 2.88
N GLU A 50 -9.81 14.32 2.13
CA GLU A 50 -9.74 14.53 0.68
C GLU A 50 -10.40 13.42 -0.14
N SER A 51 -10.78 12.30 0.48
CA SER A 51 -11.46 11.22 -0.21
C SER A 51 -12.96 11.49 -0.34
N GLU A 52 -13.59 10.98 -1.40
CA GLU A 52 -15.04 11.10 -1.60
C GLU A 52 -15.86 10.32 -0.56
N LYS A 53 -15.23 9.40 0.16
CA LYS A 53 -15.86 8.58 1.20
C LYS A 53 -16.20 9.32 2.50
N GLY A 54 -15.49 10.42 2.79
CA GLY A 54 -15.59 11.13 4.06
C GLY A 54 -14.83 10.46 5.23
N LEU A 55 -14.72 11.20 6.33
CA LEU A 55 -13.92 10.79 7.49
C LEU A 55 -14.49 9.57 8.23
N GLY A 56 -15.79 9.52 8.40
CA GLY A 56 -16.44 8.46 9.20
C GLY A 56 -16.28 7.08 8.57
N THR A 57 -16.55 6.96 7.27
CA THR A 57 -16.42 5.72 6.52
C THR A 57 -14.97 5.28 6.43
N THR A 58 -14.06 6.20 6.13
CA THR A 58 -12.61 5.90 6.04
C THR A 58 -12.06 5.39 7.38
N ILE A 59 -12.51 5.91 8.52
CA ILE A 59 -12.10 5.43 9.85
C ILE A 59 -12.61 4.00 10.07
N ASN A 60 -13.88 3.72 9.73
CA ASN A 60 -14.46 2.37 9.85
C ASN A 60 -13.70 1.36 8.97
N ASP A 61 -13.45 1.68 7.72
CA ASP A 61 -12.70 0.83 6.79
C ASP A 61 -11.29 0.54 7.30
N THR A 62 -10.62 1.55 7.87
CA THR A 62 -9.30 1.39 8.48
C THR A 62 -9.33 0.44 9.68
N ILE A 63 -10.35 0.52 10.52
CA ILE A 63 -10.52 -0.38 11.68
C ILE A 63 -10.79 -1.81 11.21
N ILE A 64 -11.66 -2.00 10.23
CA ILE A 64 -11.95 -3.31 9.64
C ILE A 64 -10.68 -3.92 9.04
N HIS A 65 -9.95 -3.16 8.22
CA HIS A 65 -8.69 -3.59 7.64
C HIS A 65 -7.66 -4.01 8.70
N ALA A 66 -7.48 -3.21 9.74
CA ALA A 66 -6.56 -3.51 10.83
C ALA A 66 -6.96 -4.78 11.58
N ALA A 67 -8.24 -4.97 11.88
CA ALA A 67 -8.75 -6.15 12.58
C ALA A 67 -8.56 -7.44 11.76
N ILE A 68 -8.83 -7.40 10.45
CA ILE A 68 -8.59 -8.55 9.56
C ILE A 68 -7.11 -8.87 9.51
N THR A 69 -6.26 -7.85 9.31
CA THR A 69 -4.80 -8.01 9.23
C THR A 69 -4.26 -8.62 10.53
N GLU A 70 -4.69 -8.12 11.69
CA GLU A 70 -4.28 -8.63 13.00
C GLU A 70 -4.71 -10.09 13.19
N SER A 71 -5.94 -10.44 12.82
CA SER A 71 -6.47 -11.81 12.94
C SER A 71 -5.70 -12.79 12.05
N MET A 72 -5.40 -12.41 10.80
CA MET A 72 -4.56 -13.21 9.91
C MET A 72 -3.14 -13.37 10.44
N PHE A 73 -2.54 -12.29 10.96
CA PHE A 73 -1.20 -12.32 11.55
C PHE A 73 -1.13 -13.24 12.78
N LYS A 74 -2.10 -13.13 13.70
CA LYS A 74 -2.18 -13.99 14.89
C LYS A 74 -2.37 -15.46 14.55
N LYS A 75 -3.10 -15.74 13.47
CA LYS A 75 -3.36 -17.11 13.06
C LYS A 75 -2.11 -17.79 12.49
N ASP A 76 -1.53 -17.23 11.45
CA ASP A 76 -0.27 -17.68 10.84
C ASP A 76 0.16 -16.66 9.77
N VAL A 77 1.09 -15.77 10.11
CA VAL A 77 1.55 -14.74 9.19
C VAL A 77 2.06 -15.28 7.87
N ASN A 78 2.75 -16.45 7.87
CA ASN A 78 3.37 -16.99 6.67
C ASN A 78 2.34 -17.47 5.65
N LYS A 79 1.19 -17.98 6.11
CA LYS A 79 0.11 -18.41 5.23
C LYS A 79 -0.56 -17.26 4.49
N PHE A 80 -0.65 -16.10 5.13
CA PHE A 80 -1.39 -14.95 4.58
C PHE A 80 -0.52 -13.87 3.95
N LEU A 81 0.82 -14.07 3.86
CA LEU A 81 1.74 -13.10 3.24
C LEU A 81 1.38 -12.74 1.79
N GLY A 82 0.76 -13.66 1.07
CA GLY A 82 0.34 -13.46 -0.33
C GLY A 82 -1.06 -12.87 -0.49
N VAL A 83 -1.74 -12.51 0.62
CA VAL A 83 -3.10 -11.96 0.61
C VAL A 83 -3.05 -10.44 0.77
N ASN A 84 -3.68 -9.73 -0.16
CA ASN A 84 -3.92 -8.30 -0.07
C ASN A 84 -5.37 -8.06 0.40
N ILE A 85 -5.55 -7.08 1.27
CA ILE A 85 -6.84 -6.70 1.84
C ILE A 85 -7.14 -5.26 1.41
N ARG A 86 -8.32 -5.01 0.88
CA ARG A 86 -8.87 -3.68 0.67
C ARG A 86 -10.24 -3.61 1.32
N VAL A 87 -10.55 -2.49 1.91
CA VAL A 87 -11.86 -2.24 2.52
C VAL A 87 -12.38 -0.91 1.98
N ASP A 88 -13.56 -0.95 1.40
CA ASP A 88 -14.24 0.18 0.80
C ASP A 88 -15.70 0.15 1.21
N ASP A 89 -16.13 1.09 2.08
CA ASP A 89 -17.51 1.21 2.60
C ASP A 89 -18.03 -0.10 3.23
N GLY A 90 -17.16 -0.80 3.99
CA GLY A 90 -17.48 -2.08 4.63
C GLY A 90 -17.42 -3.29 3.68
N VAL A 91 -17.19 -3.09 2.39
CA VAL A 91 -16.93 -4.18 1.42
C VAL A 91 -15.46 -4.55 1.47
N VAL A 92 -15.15 -5.80 1.78
CA VAL A 92 -13.79 -6.33 1.83
C VAL A 92 -13.46 -7.03 0.52
N LEU A 93 -12.47 -6.53 -0.20
CA LEU A 93 -11.90 -7.19 -1.38
C LEU A 93 -10.58 -7.86 -0.98
N LEU A 94 -10.52 -9.18 -1.14
CA LEU A 94 -9.32 -9.99 -0.96
C LEU A 94 -8.71 -10.32 -2.33
N THR A 95 -7.46 -9.95 -2.53
CA THR A 95 -6.71 -10.28 -3.75
C THR A 95 -5.39 -10.96 -3.39
N GLY A 96 -4.64 -11.37 -4.40
CA GLY A 96 -3.33 -11.96 -4.19
C GLY A 96 -3.28 -13.44 -4.57
N LYS A 97 -2.28 -14.15 -4.05
CA LYS A 97 -2.02 -15.54 -4.42
C LYS A 97 -1.63 -16.37 -3.21
N VAL A 98 -2.21 -17.57 -3.13
CA VAL A 98 -1.89 -18.57 -2.12
C VAL A 98 -1.64 -19.92 -2.80
N ASP A 99 -0.90 -20.80 -2.15
CA ASP A 99 -0.59 -22.15 -2.65
C ASP A 99 -1.62 -23.21 -2.22
N ASN A 100 -2.52 -22.85 -1.30
CA ASN A 100 -3.46 -23.77 -0.71
C ASN A 100 -4.89 -23.22 -0.70
N PRO A 101 -5.88 -23.97 -1.25
CA PRO A 101 -7.29 -23.55 -1.25
C PRO A 101 -7.87 -23.28 0.14
N GLN A 102 -7.40 -23.98 1.18
CA GLN A 102 -7.85 -23.78 2.55
C GLN A 102 -7.51 -22.40 3.07
N ILE A 103 -6.37 -21.81 2.64
CA ILE A 103 -5.99 -20.43 3.01
C ILE A 103 -6.99 -19.42 2.43
N ARG A 104 -7.44 -19.62 1.19
CA ARG A 104 -8.47 -18.79 0.56
C ARG A 104 -9.78 -18.83 1.36
N VAL A 105 -10.23 -20.00 1.77
CA VAL A 105 -11.46 -20.17 2.58
C VAL A 105 -11.29 -19.51 3.95
N GLU A 106 -10.15 -19.73 4.60
CA GLU A 106 -9.86 -19.19 5.92
C GLU A 106 -9.76 -17.66 5.90
N ALA A 107 -9.15 -17.06 4.84
CA ALA A 107 -9.10 -15.63 4.64
C ALA A 107 -10.51 -15.02 4.58
N THR A 108 -11.43 -15.65 3.82
CA THR A 108 -12.84 -15.22 3.78
C THR A 108 -13.48 -15.26 5.16
N ARG A 109 -13.29 -16.37 5.91
CA ARG A 109 -13.87 -16.54 7.24
C ARG A 109 -13.38 -15.44 8.21
N ILE A 110 -12.08 -15.18 8.25
CA ILE A 110 -11.47 -14.14 9.08
C ILE A 110 -12.01 -12.75 8.70
N SER A 111 -12.24 -12.51 7.42
CA SER A 111 -12.71 -11.22 6.91
C SER A 111 -14.14 -10.89 7.32
N TRP A 112 -14.95 -11.89 7.68
CA TRP A 112 -16.30 -11.70 8.21
C TRP A 112 -16.36 -11.41 9.72
N GLU A 113 -15.26 -11.58 10.46
CA GLU A 113 -15.26 -11.43 11.92
C GLU A 113 -15.45 -9.98 12.41
N PRO A 114 -14.84 -8.94 11.79
CA PRO A 114 -14.98 -7.58 12.28
C PRO A 114 -16.39 -7.02 12.10
N ARG A 115 -16.81 -6.20 13.06
CA ARG A 115 -18.07 -5.46 12.93
C ARG A 115 -17.96 -4.41 11.81
N GLY A 116 -19.02 -4.26 11.04
CA GLY A 116 -19.10 -3.29 9.95
C GLY A 116 -18.76 -3.87 8.58
N VAL A 117 -18.34 -5.13 8.51
CA VAL A 117 -18.22 -5.84 7.23
C VAL A 117 -19.61 -6.11 6.67
N ILE A 118 -19.85 -5.65 5.44
CA ILE A 118 -21.12 -5.80 4.72
C ILE A 118 -21.01 -6.91 3.67
N GLU A 119 -19.86 -7.02 3.02
CA GLU A 119 -19.61 -7.99 1.96
C GLU A 119 -18.13 -8.40 1.96
N VAL A 120 -17.84 -9.64 1.56
CA VAL A 120 -16.47 -10.13 1.32
C VAL A 120 -16.39 -10.70 -0.09
N VAL A 121 -15.64 -10.02 -0.94
CA VAL A 121 -15.32 -10.44 -2.31
C VAL A 121 -13.95 -11.11 -2.30
N ASN A 122 -13.88 -12.39 -2.66
CA ASN A 122 -12.63 -13.16 -2.61
C ASN A 122 -12.11 -13.49 -4.01
N GLU A 123 -11.15 -12.68 -4.46
CA GLU A 123 -10.39 -12.83 -5.71
C GLU A 123 -9.00 -13.43 -5.50
N ILE A 124 -8.74 -14.08 -4.35
CA ILE A 124 -7.48 -14.79 -4.10
C ILE A 124 -7.32 -15.93 -5.11
N GLN A 125 -6.22 -15.92 -5.84
CA GLN A 125 -5.85 -16.98 -6.77
C GLN A 125 -5.15 -18.12 -6.02
N VAL A 126 -5.57 -19.36 -6.29
CA VAL A 126 -4.87 -20.55 -5.80
C VAL A 126 -3.98 -21.07 -6.90
N SER A 127 -2.67 -20.96 -6.71
CA SER A 127 -1.70 -21.47 -7.68
C SER A 127 -0.34 -21.73 -7.03
N GLU A 128 0.45 -22.57 -7.64
CA GLU A 128 1.84 -22.77 -7.24
C GLU A 128 2.62 -21.44 -7.23
N LYS A 129 3.76 -21.41 -6.53
CA LYS A 129 4.56 -20.19 -6.31
C LYS A 129 4.79 -19.41 -7.60
N SER A 130 4.51 -18.12 -7.56
CA SER A 130 4.81 -17.19 -8.65
C SER A 130 6.30 -17.18 -8.95
N SER A 131 6.68 -17.10 -10.23
CA SER A 131 8.06 -16.80 -10.57
C SER A 131 8.40 -15.37 -10.18
N ILE A 132 9.67 -15.10 -9.84
CA ILE A 132 10.17 -13.73 -9.56
C ILE A 132 9.85 -12.80 -10.76
N LYS A 133 9.90 -13.35 -11.98
CA LYS A 133 9.59 -12.62 -13.21
C LYS A 133 8.14 -12.15 -13.27
N ASP A 134 7.20 -12.97 -12.83
CA ASP A 134 5.77 -12.62 -12.84
C ASP A 134 5.44 -11.59 -11.76
N ILE A 135 6.04 -11.73 -10.58
CA ILE A 135 5.94 -10.70 -9.52
C ILE A 135 6.48 -9.35 -10.01
N ALA A 136 7.62 -9.35 -10.71
CA ALA A 136 8.20 -8.13 -11.25
C ALA A 136 7.32 -7.47 -12.33
N LYS A 137 6.62 -8.24 -13.17
CA LYS A 137 5.66 -7.73 -14.16
C LYS A 137 4.45 -7.11 -13.48
N ASP A 138 3.87 -7.78 -12.49
CA ASP A 138 2.72 -7.29 -11.73
C ASP A 138 3.04 -5.97 -11.01
N LEU A 139 4.23 -5.90 -10.39
CA LEU A 139 4.71 -4.69 -9.74
C LEU A 139 4.92 -3.54 -10.74
N ALA A 140 5.53 -3.82 -11.89
CA ALA A 140 5.75 -2.83 -12.94
C ALA A 140 4.41 -2.30 -13.49
N ALA A 141 3.45 -3.18 -13.76
CA ALA A 141 2.11 -2.81 -14.20
C ALA A 141 1.38 -1.94 -13.16
N SER A 142 1.32 -2.39 -11.90
CA SER A 142 0.70 -1.65 -10.82
C SER A 142 1.30 -0.26 -10.63
N THR A 143 2.64 -0.15 -10.64
CA THR A 143 3.34 1.13 -10.52
C THR A 143 3.05 2.05 -11.71
N THR A 144 3.02 1.50 -12.93
CA THR A 144 2.71 2.27 -14.15
C THR A 144 1.29 2.82 -14.11
N ILE A 145 0.30 2.01 -13.72
CA ILE A 145 -1.09 2.46 -13.59
C ILE A 145 -1.17 3.59 -12.56
N LYS A 146 -0.66 3.35 -11.34
CA LYS A 146 -0.67 4.36 -10.27
C LYS A 146 -0.02 5.67 -10.70
N GLY A 147 1.11 5.60 -11.41
CA GLY A 147 1.79 6.76 -11.97
C GLY A 147 0.93 7.54 -12.95
N LYS A 148 0.23 6.87 -13.88
CA LYS A 148 -0.70 7.50 -14.83
C LYS A 148 -1.87 8.18 -14.10
N LEU A 149 -2.45 7.52 -13.08
CA LEU A 149 -3.56 8.10 -12.32
C LEU A 149 -3.15 9.35 -11.55
N VAL A 150 -1.94 9.37 -10.96
CA VAL A 150 -1.42 10.54 -10.24
C VAL A 150 -1.10 11.70 -11.20
N ALA A 151 -0.66 11.40 -12.42
CA ALA A 151 -0.28 12.40 -13.41
C ALA A 151 -1.49 13.09 -14.08
N ASP A 152 -2.66 12.47 -14.12
CA ASP A 152 -3.85 13.03 -14.76
C ASP A 152 -4.69 13.86 -13.79
N LYS A 153 -4.79 15.17 -14.06
CA LYS A 153 -5.56 16.14 -13.25
C LYS A 153 -7.07 15.85 -13.21
N ASN A 154 -7.60 15.07 -14.15
CA ASN A 154 -9.00 14.67 -14.18
C ASN A 154 -9.30 13.50 -13.26
N ILE A 155 -8.26 12.87 -12.67
CA ILE A 155 -8.37 11.71 -11.79
C ILE A 155 -7.94 12.10 -10.38
N LYS A 156 -8.79 11.85 -9.40
CA LYS A 156 -8.44 11.95 -7.98
C LYS A 156 -7.87 10.61 -7.52
N SER A 157 -6.58 10.39 -7.77
CA SER A 157 -5.90 9.10 -7.63
C SER A 157 -6.02 8.47 -6.24
N VAL A 158 -6.19 9.28 -5.17
CA VAL A 158 -6.37 8.82 -3.78
C VAL A 158 -7.68 8.05 -3.56
N ASN A 159 -8.65 8.18 -4.48
CA ASN A 159 -9.92 7.49 -4.41
C ASN A 159 -9.86 6.06 -4.98
N PHE A 160 -8.72 5.64 -5.56
CA PHE A 160 -8.62 4.37 -6.28
C PHE A 160 -7.54 3.47 -5.69
N ASN A 161 -7.87 2.20 -5.56
CA ASN A 161 -6.94 1.13 -5.23
C ASN A 161 -6.69 0.26 -6.47
N ILE A 162 -5.44 -0.10 -6.70
CA ILE A 162 -5.01 -0.94 -7.82
C ILE A 162 -4.15 -2.07 -7.27
N ASP A 163 -4.62 -3.30 -7.43
CA ASP A 163 -3.86 -4.52 -7.19
C ASP A 163 -3.69 -5.29 -8.49
N VAL A 164 -2.49 -5.78 -8.77
CA VAL A 164 -2.22 -6.61 -9.96
C VAL A 164 -1.70 -7.97 -9.52
N VAL A 165 -2.35 -9.03 -9.98
CA VAL A 165 -1.99 -10.41 -9.65
C VAL A 165 -2.04 -11.26 -10.93
N ASN A 166 -0.90 -11.81 -11.36
CA ASN A 166 -0.77 -12.60 -12.58
C ASN A 166 -1.31 -11.88 -13.85
N GLY A 167 -1.07 -10.57 -13.96
CA GLY A 167 -1.56 -9.76 -15.08
C GLY A 167 -3.06 -9.46 -15.02
N ILE A 168 -3.76 -9.79 -13.95
CA ILE A 168 -5.14 -9.37 -13.71
C ILE A 168 -5.10 -8.13 -12.82
N ALA A 169 -5.65 -7.02 -13.30
CA ALA A 169 -5.79 -5.79 -12.52
C ALA A 169 -7.15 -5.76 -11.82
N TYR A 170 -7.13 -5.67 -10.50
CA TYR A 170 -8.29 -5.47 -9.64
C TYR A 170 -8.35 -3.99 -9.25
N LEU A 171 -9.41 -3.32 -9.66
CA LEU A 171 -9.64 -1.90 -9.39
C LEU A 171 -10.78 -1.75 -8.39
N SER A 172 -10.56 -0.97 -7.32
CA SER A 172 -11.62 -0.61 -6.38
C SER A 172 -11.53 0.86 -5.99
N GLY A 173 -12.57 1.38 -5.36
CA GLY A 173 -12.65 2.75 -4.90
C GLY A 173 -13.87 3.50 -5.45
N VAL A 174 -13.85 4.83 -5.37
CA VAL A 174 -15.00 5.68 -5.73
C VAL A 174 -14.62 6.70 -6.78
N ALA A 175 -15.26 6.63 -7.95
CA ALA A 175 -15.12 7.63 -9.01
C ALA A 175 -16.17 8.75 -8.83
N ARG A 176 -15.73 10.00 -8.93
CA ARG A 176 -16.62 11.16 -8.86
C ARG A 176 -17.54 11.28 -10.06
N THR A 177 -17.12 10.76 -11.23
CA THR A 177 -17.88 10.80 -12.48
C THR A 177 -17.64 9.56 -13.31
N GLN A 178 -18.60 9.22 -14.19
CA GLN A 178 -18.42 8.17 -15.19
C GLN A 178 -17.19 8.41 -16.08
N LYS A 179 -16.90 9.69 -16.40
CA LYS A 179 -15.72 10.06 -17.19
C LYS A 179 -14.40 9.70 -16.46
N GLU A 180 -14.32 9.98 -15.16
CA GLU A 180 -13.17 9.64 -14.34
C GLU A 180 -12.98 8.12 -14.28
N MET A 181 -14.04 7.35 -14.01
CA MET A 181 -14.02 5.88 -14.05
C MET A 181 -13.50 5.37 -15.40
N ASN A 182 -14.03 5.89 -16.51
CA ASN A 182 -13.62 5.46 -17.84
C ASN A 182 -12.14 5.74 -18.13
N LEU A 183 -11.58 6.85 -17.63
CA LEU A 183 -10.14 7.16 -17.73
C LEU A 183 -9.30 6.15 -16.96
N VAL A 184 -9.70 5.80 -15.72
CA VAL A 184 -9.01 4.79 -14.91
C VAL A 184 -9.00 3.43 -15.62
N LEU A 185 -10.15 3.01 -16.15
CA LEU A 185 -10.27 1.76 -16.90
C LEU A 185 -9.42 1.75 -18.17
N ALA A 186 -9.37 2.87 -18.92
CA ALA A 186 -8.58 3.00 -20.13
C ALA A 186 -7.08 2.90 -19.83
N TYR A 187 -6.58 3.68 -18.87
CA TYR A 187 -5.16 3.62 -18.48
C TYR A 187 -4.74 2.23 -18.00
N THR A 188 -5.62 1.52 -17.33
CA THR A 188 -5.36 0.15 -16.89
C THR A 188 -5.27 -0.80 -18.08
N LYS A 189 -6.24 -0.77 -18.99
CA LYS A 189 -6.26 -1.64 -20.19
C LYS A 189 -5.05 -1.45 -21.11
N GLU A 190 -4.55 -0.22 -21.22
CA GLU A 190 -3.40 0.13 -22.06
C GLU A 190 -2.05 -0.18 -21.40
N THR A 191 -2.04 -0.63 -20.15
CA THR A 191 -0.80 -0.88 -19.43
C THR A 191 -0.23 -2.25 -19.79
N LEU A 192 1.08 -2.26 -20.08
CA LEU A 192 1.81 -3.49 -20.41
C LEU A 192 1.69 -4.52 -19.27
N TYR A 193 1.60 -5.79 -19.62
CA TYR A 193 1.41 -6.95 -18.72
C TYR A 193 0.02 -7.08 -18.11
N ILE A 194 -0.95 -6.22 -18.42
CA ILE A 194 -2.34 -6.42 -18.05
C ILE A 194 -3.04 -7.24 -19.12
N ASN A 195 -3.56 -8.41 -18.73
CA ASN A 195 -4.29 -9.33 -19.59
C ASN A 195 -5.82 -9.27 -19.33
N GLN A 196 -6.18 -8.94 -18.10
CA GLN A 196 -7.56 -8.87 -17.66
C GLN A 196 -7.74 -7.73 -16.66
N LEU A 197 -8.94 -7.14 -16.62
CA LEU A 197 -9.34 -6.12 -15.68
C LEU A 197 -10.64 -6.52 -15.00
N VAL A 198 -10.66 -6.45 -13.67
CA VAL A 198 -11.84 -6.64 -12.81
C VAL A 198 -12.14 -5.30 -12.14
N ASN A 199 -13.37 -4.81 -12.33
CA ASN A 199 -13.75 -3.48 -11.89
C ASN A 199 -14.74 -3.53 -10.72
N TYR A 200 -14.30 -3.04 -9.55
CA TYR A 200 -15.09 -2.80 -8.34
C TYR A 200 -15.19 -1.31 -8.00
N ILE A 201 -14.91 -0.41 -8.97
CA ILE A 201 -15.05 1.03 -8.77
C ILE A 201 -16.55 1.36 -8.75
N GLN A 202 -16.97 2.08 -7.73
CA GLN A 202 -18.32 2.62 -7.59
C GLN A 202 -18.38 4.08 -8.06
N LEU A 203 -19.55 4.56 -8.45
CA LEU A 203 -19.79 5.99 -8.69
C LEU A 203 -20.20 6.64 -7.38
N SER A 204 -19.70 7.86 -7.13
CA SER A 204 -20.11 8.66 -5.98
C SER A 204 -21.61 8.98 -6.07
N GLU A 205 -22.37 8.70 -5.00
CA GLU A 205 -23.82 8.96 -4.92
C GLU A 205 -24.15 10.47 -5.00
N SER A 206 -23.20 11.35 -4.78
CA SER A 206 -23.40 12.82 -4.79
C SER A 206 -23.82 13.39 -6.15
N LEU A 207 -23.83 12.59 -7.23
CA LEU A 207 -24.20 13.01 -8.59
C LEU A 207 -25.47 12.35 -9.12
N SER A 208 -26.22 11.61 -8.30
CA SER A 208 -27.52 11.02 -8.66
C SER A 208 -28.73 11.90 -8.29
N GLN A 209 -28.49 13.18 -7.89
CA GLN A 209 -29.56 14.17 -7.64
C GLN A 209 -29.59 15.25 -8.70
#